data_037ddbd06a67f4d909c3ee4959bf06a7
#
_entry.id   037ddbd06a67f4d909c3ee4959bf06a7
#
_cell.length_a   1.000
_cell.length_b   1.000
_cell.length_c   1.000
_cell.angle_alpha   90.00
_cell.angle_beta   90.00
_cell.angle_gamma   90.00
#
_symmetry.space_group_name_H-M   'P 1'
#
loop_
_entity.id
_entity.type
_entity.pdbx_description
1 polymer ?
#
loop_
_entity_poly.entity_id
_entity_poly.type
_entity_poly.pdbx_seq_one_letter_code
_entity_poly.pdbx_strand_id
1 'polypeptide(L)'
;MEKRYAEDFKKGDIFDLGEYAFSEDEIIDFAKKYDPFPFHINKDAAEKTVFGGIISSGWLTALIWLGMMHKSFLSYDTIMGSPGHEEMTWPKPVRPDDKVNGQLEILESRNSKSKPGLGFVRYEAKLFNQDNEIVFLTKSTLMIKSRI
;
A
#
# COMPACT_ATOMS: atom_id res chain seq x y z
N MET A 1 -9.81 15.77 5.93
CA MET A 1 -8.80 14.96 6.62
C MET A 1 -7.94 15.85 7.49
N GLU A 2 -7.60 15.38 8.65
CA GLU A 2 -6.80 16.12 9.61
C GLU A 2 -5.41 16.43 9.06
N LYS A 3 -4.95 17.67 9.22
CA LYS A 3 -3.58 18.05 8.81
C LYS A 3 -2.58 17.50 9.80
N ARG A 4 -1.64 16.73 9.32
CA ARG A 4 -0.55 16.21 10.13
C ARG A 4 0.79 16.68 9.56
N TYR A 5 1.63 17.17 10.44
CA TYR A 5 2.99 17.61 10.14
C TYR A 5 3.98 16.57 10.66
N ALA A 6 5.24 16.69 10.27
CA ALA A 6 6.27 15.72 10.69
C ALA A 6 6.27 15.48 12.22
N GLU A 7 6.10 16.54 13.00
CA GLU A 7 6.13 16.48 14.46
C GLU A 7 4.95 15.73 15.08
N ASP A 8 3.88 15.51 14.31
CA ASP A 8 2.69 14.80 14.79
C ASP A 8 2.83 13.28 14.74
N PHE A 9 3.91 12.78 14.12
CA PHE A 9 4.16 11.34 14.01
C PHE A 9 5.24 10.90 14.98
N LYS A 10 4.98 9.80 15.65
CA LYS A 10 5.92 9.19 16.61
C LYS A 10 6.15 7.73 16.25
N LYS A 11 7.37 7.26 16.46
CA LYS A 11 7.71 5.85 16.30
C LYS A 11 6.72 4.97 17.08
N GLY A 12 6.15 3.98 16.40
CA GLY A 12 5.18 3.05 16.96
C GLY A 12 3.73 3.45 16.77
N ASP A 13 3.45 4.68 16.30
CA ASP A 13 2.08 5.07 15.97
C ASP A 13 1.52 4.17 14.87
N ILE A 14 0.28 3.74 15.03
CA ILE A 14 -0.41 2.85 14.11
C ILE A 14 -1.67 3.52 13.58
N PHE A 15 -1.86 3.44 12.27
CA PHE A 15 -3.01 4.03 11.57
C PHE A 15 -3.75 2.93 10.80
N ASP A 16 -5.07 2.94 10.90
CA ASP A 16 -5.95 2.07 10.14
C ASP A 16 -6.14 2.67 8.74
N LEU A 17 -5.90 1.88 7.71
CA LEU A 17 -6.08 2.29 6.31
C LEU A 17 -7.44 1.88 5.72
N GLY A 18 -8.28 1.23 6.52
CA GLY A 18 -9.59 0.78 6.09
C GLY A 18 -9.56 -0.57 5.37
N GLU A 19 -10.63 -0.85 4.64
CA GLU A 19 -10.85 -2.13 3.96
C GLU A 19 -11.05 -1.93 2.46
N TYR A 20 -10.77 -2.98 1.70
CA TYR A 20 -11.04 -3.03 0.26
C TYR A 20 -11.35 -4.47 -0.17
N ALA A 21 -12.36 -4.65 -1.02
CA ALA A 21 -12.71 -5.95 -1.60
C ALA A 21 -12.30 -5.99 -3.07
N PHE A 22 -11.50 -7.00 -3.44
CA PHE A 22 -11.06 -7.21 -4.82
C PHE A 22 -12.12 -7.98 -5.59
N SER A 23 -12.49 -7.49 -6.78
CA SER A 23 -13.34 -8.24 -7.70
C SER A 23 -12.50 -8.96 -8.75
N GLU A 24 -13.00 -10.07 -9.26
CA GLU A 24 -12.35 -10.78 -10.37
C GLU A 24 -12.22 -9.88 -11.60
N ASP A 25 -13.30 -9.14 -11.93
CA ASP A 25 -13.30 -8.25 -13.09
C ASP A 25 -12.19 -7.18 -13.00
N GLU A 26 -12.02 -6.57 -11.85
CA GLU A 26 -10.97 -5.59 -11.63
C GLU A 26 -9.57 -6.19 -11.80
N ILE A 27 -9.35 -7.38 -11.24
CA ILE A 27 -8.08 -8.10 -11.35
C ILE A 27 -7.75 -8.36 -12.82
N ILE A 28 -8.70 -8.89 -13.57
CA ILE A 28 -8.52 -9.22 -14.98
C ILE A 28 -8.35 -7.98 -15.84
N ASP A 29 -9.20 -6.96 -15.66
CA ASP A 29 -9.15 -5.73 -16.44
C ASP A 29 -7.83 -4.99 -16.27
N PHE A 30 -7.35 -4.87 -15.04
CA PHE A 30 -6.04 -4.28 -14.77
C PHE A 30 -4.91 -5.05 -15.47
N ALA A 31 -4.94 -6.38 -15.32
CA ALA A 31 -3.88 -7.23 -15.85
C ALA A 31 -3.84 -7.20 -17.37
N LYS A 32 -4.98 -7.21 -18.04
CA LYS A 32 -5.04 -7.09 -19.51
C LYS A 32 -4.35 -5.84 -20.01
N LYS A 33 -4.40 -4.78 -19.24
CA LYS A 33 -3.82 -3.48 -19.62
C LYS A 33 -2.34 -3.39 -19.28
N TYR A 34 -1.91 -3.90 -18.12
CA TYR A 34 -0.58 -3.61 -17.57
C TYR A 34 0.28 -4.83 -17.27
N ASP A 35 -0.30 -6.02 -17.04
CA ASP A 35 0.45 -7.19 -16.58
C ASP A 35 -0.23 -8.48 -17.06
N PRO A 36 -0.23 -8.74 -18.39
CA PRO A 36 -1.08 -9.76 -18.99
C PRO A 36 -0.55 -11.20 -18.88
N PHE A 37 0.03 -11.57 -17.75
CA PHE A 37 0.33 -12.97 -17.51
C PHE A 37 -0.96 -13.80 -17.48
N PRO A 38 -0.97 -15.01 -18.08
CA PRO A 38 -2.18 -15.84 -18.12
C PRO A 38 -2.82 -16.10 -16.76
N PHE A 39 -2.03 -16.24 -15.69
CA PHE A 39 -2.56 -16.50 -14.35
C PHE A 39 -3.25 -15.29 -13.71
N HIS A 40 -3.19 -14.12 -14.35
CA HIS A 40 -3.96 -12.94 -13.94
C HIS A 40 -5.23 -12.72 -14.75
N ILE A 41 -5.33 -13.35 -15.94
CA ILE A 41 -6.41 -13.02 -16.89
C ILE A 41 -7.22 -14.22 -17.37
N ASN A 42 -6.72 -15.45 -17.22
CA ASN A 42 -7.37 -16.65 -17.75
C ASN A 42 -7.54 -17.68 -16.64
N LYS A 43 -8.78 -17.97 -16.32
CA LYS A 43 -9.16 -18.87 -15.24
C LYS A 43 -8.57 -20.28 -15.42
N ASP A 44 -8.71 -20.85 -16.63
CA ASP A 44 -8.24 -22.20 -16.92
C ASP A 44 -6.73 -22.29 -16.85
N ALA A 45 -6.02 -21.28 -17.39
CA ALA A 45 -4.56 -21.23 -17.33
C ALA A 45 -4.07 -21.06 -15.88
N ALA A 46 -4.74 -20.22 -15.11
CA ALA A 46 -4.39 -19.96 -13.71
C ALA A 46 -4.53 -21.21 -12.83
N GLU A 47 -5.57 -22.02 -13.06
CA GLU A 47 -5.81 -23.26 -12.32
C GLU A 47 -4.67 -24.28 -12.49
N LYS A 48 -3.95 -24.23 -13.61
CA LYS A 48 -2.84 -25.12 -13.92
C LYS A 48 -1.52 -24.68 -13.30
N THR A 49 -1.49 -23.52 -12.66
CA THR A 49 -0.30 -22.99 -11.99
C THR A 49 -0.24 -23.41 -10.53
N VAL A 50 0.91 -23.12 -9.90
CA VAL A 50 1.08 -23.33 -8.44
C VAL A 50 0.05 -22.55 -7.61
N PHE A 51 -0.55 -21.52 -8.20
CA PHE A 51 -1.54 -20.69 -7.50
C PHE A 51 -2.93 -21.34 -7.47
N GLY A 52 -3.23 -22.27 -8.38
CA GLY A 52 -4.49 -22.99 -8.42
C GLY A 52 -5.72 -22.16 -8.80
N GLY A 53 -5.53 -20.97 -9.34
CA GLY A 53 -6.59 -20.05 -9.72
C GLY A 53 -6.07 -18.66 -10.00
N ILE A 54 -6.95 -17.76 -10.41
CA ILE A 54 -6.62 -16.35 -10.69
C ILE A 54 -6.01 -15.70 -9.44
N ILE A 55 -4.94 -14.94 -9.64
CA ILE A 55 -4.36 -14.07 -8.62
C ILE A 55 -4.22 -12.64 -9.18
N SER A 56 -4.32 -11.66 -8.31
CA SER A 56 -4.10 -10.26 -8.65
C SER A 56 -2.63 -10.01 -9.01
N SER A 57 -2.40 -9.19 -10.03
CA SER A 57 -1.08 -8.58 -10.21
C SER A 57 -0.67 -7.86 -8.91
N GLY A 58 0.56 -8.05 -8.48
CA GLY A 58 1.09 -7.33 -7.32
C GLY A 58 1.02 -5.82 -7.51
N TRP A 59 1.14 -5.34 -8.74
CA TRP A 59 1.02 -3.91 -9.05
C TRP A 59 -0.38 -3.38 -8.81
N LEU A 60 -1.42 -4.16 -9.10
CA LEU A 60 -2.78 -3.77 -8.73
C LEU A 60 -2.92 -3.69 -7.21
N THR A 61 -2.42 -4.69 -6.49
CA THR A 61 -2.47 -4.69 -5.02
C THR A 61 -1.78 -3.45 -4.46
N ALA A 62 -0.61 -3.08 -5.00
CA ALA A 62 0.11 -1.87 -4.60
C ALA A 62 -0.71 -0.59 -4.86
N LEU A 63 -1.37 -0.49 -6.01
CA LEU A 63 -2.19 0.67 -6.35
C LEU A 63 -3.45 0.76 -5.50
N ILE A 64 -4.06 -0.37 -5.15
CA ILE A 64 -5.19 -0.39 -4.21
C ILE A 64 -4.74 0.11 -2.84
N TRP A 65 -3.59 -0.39 -2.35
CA TRP A 65 -2.99 0.12 -1.12
C TRP A 65 -2.80 1.64 -1.19
N LEU A 66 -2.26 2.16 -2.29
CA LEU A 66 -2.05 3.60 -2.45
C LEU A 66 -3.38 4.36 -2.38
N GLY A 67 -4.43 3.85 -3.02
CA GLY A 67 -5.78 4.42 -2.92
C GLY A 67 -6.31 4.45 -1.49
N MET A 68 -6.05 3.39 -0.73
CA MET A 68 -6.42 3.32 0.69
C MET A 68 -5.66 4.38 1.51
N MET A 69 -4.38 4.60 1.19
CA MET A 69 -3.58 5.68 1.79
C MET A 69 -4.21 7.06 1.56
N HIS A 70 -4.66 7.32 0.33
CA HIS A 70 -5.30 8.59 -0.01
C HIS A 70 -6.62 8.81 0.72
N LYS A 71 -7.38 7.76 0.97
CA LYS A 71 -8.68 7.85 1.65
C LYS A 71 -8.57 7.99 3.16
N SER A 72 -7.49 7.52 3.76
CA SER A 72 -7.43 7.36 5.22
C SER A 72 -6.27 8.07 5.90
N PHE A 73 -5.17 8.32 5.19
CA PHE A 73 -3.91 8.72 5.83
C PHE A 73 -3.28 9.98 5.24
N LEU A 74 -3.20 10.09 3.92
CA LEU A 74 -2.46 11.17 3.28
C LEU A 74 -3.21 12.50 3.37
N SER A 75 -2.50 13.55 3.76
CA SER A 75 -3.01 14.93 3.76
C SER A 75 -2.40 15.68 2.59
N TYR A 76 -3.25 16.19 1.69
CA TYR A 76 -2.79 16.93 0.51
C TYR A 76 -2.09 18.25 0.86
N ASP A 77 -2.40 18.80 2.02
CA ASP A 77 -1.81 20.08 2.46
C ASP A 77 -0.37 19.94 2.96
N THR A 78 -0.01 18.77 3.47
CA THR A 78 1.27 18.58 4.17
C THR A 78 2.21 17.59 3.49
N ILE A 79 1.70 16.64 2.71
CA ILE A 79 2.55 15.68 1.99
C ILE A 79 3.21 16.39 0.81
N MET A 80 4.53 16.26 0.73
CA MET A 80 5.35 16.89 -0.32
C MET A 80 5.83 15.90 -1.37
N GLY A 81 5.79 14.61 -1.09
CA GLY A 81 6.22 13.56 -2.00
C GLY A 81 6.84 12.38 -1.28
N SER A 82 7.34 11.45 -2.06
CA SER A 82 8.06 10.28 -1.58
C SER A 82 9.22 9.99 -2.53
N PRO A 83 10.43 9.74 -2.01
CA PRO A 83 11.58 9.42 -2.88
C PRO A 83 11.53 8.00 -3.44
N GLY A 84 10.70 7.12 -2.89
CA GLY A 84 10.60 5.73 -3.34
C GLY A 84 10.38 4.78 -2.18
N HIS A 85 10.45 3.48 -2.49
CA HIS A 85 10.25 2.41 -1.53
C HIS A 85 11.54 1.65 -1.31
N GLU A 86 11.90 1.41 -0.05
CA GLU A 86 13.04 0.57 0.29
C GLU A 86 12.69 -0.92 0.28
N GLU A 87 11.40 -1.24 0.44
CA GLU A 87 10.89 -2.61 0.39
C GLU A 87 9.47 -2.60 -0.15
N MET A 88 9.17 -3.57 -1.01
CA MET A 88 7.81 -3.81 -1.51
C MET A 88 7.71 -5.28 -1.84
N THR A 89 6.89 -6.02 -1.10
CA THR A 89 6.74 -7.47 -1.25
C THR A 89 5.29 -7.90 -1.19
N TRP A 90 5.03 -9.08 -1.78
CA TRP A 90 3.71 -9.73 -1.81
C TRP A 90 3.86 -11.13 -1.21
N PRO A 91 3.84 -11.26 0.15
CA PRO A 91 4.09 -12.57 0.79
C PRO A 91 3.07 -13.65 0.45
N LYS A 92 1.83 -13.27 0.20
CA LYS A 92 0.76 -14.16 -0.25
C LYS A 92 0.01 -13.48 -1.40
N PRO A 93 -0.51 -14.25 -2.38
CA PRO A 93 -1.28 -13.67 -3.47
C PRO A 93 -2.64 -13.17 -3.01
N VAL A 94 -3.15 -12.14 -3.66
CA VAL A 94 -4.54 -11.71 -3.53
C VAL A 94 -5.37 -12.43 -4.59
N ARG A 95 -6.52 -12.95 -4.18
CA ARG A 95 -7.44 -13.70 -5.03
C ARG A 95 -8.75 -12.94 -5.25
N PRO A 96 -9.49 -13.30 -6.30
CA PRO A 96 -10.84 -12.73 -6.47
C PRO A 96 -11.65 -12.88 -5.19
N ASP A 97 -12.42 -11.84 -4.86
CA ASP A 97 -13.29 -11.74 -3.69
C ASP A 97 -12.54 -11.64 -2.35
N ASP A 98 -11.22 -11.60 -2.36
CA ASP A 98 -10.47 -11.31 -1.14
C ASP A 98 -10.82 -9.92 -0.62
N LYS A 99 -10.99 -9.83 0.68
CA LYS A 99 -11.22 -8.58 1.40
C LYS A 99 -9.99 -8.28 2.24
N VAL A 100 -9.36 -7.15 1.96
CA VAL A 100 -8.15 -6.75 2.69
C VAL A 100 -8.45 -5.61 3.65
N ASN A 101 -7.70 -5.56 4.75
CA ASN A 101 -7.62 -4.40 5.62
C ASN A 101 -6.18 -3.93 5.69
N GLY A 102 -6.00 -2.63 5.79
CA GLY A 102 -4.68 -2.02 5.79
C GLY A 102 -4.30 -1.41 7.12
N GLN A 103 -2.99 -1.43 7.40
CA GLN A 103 -2.41 -0.87 8.61
C GLN A 103 -1.08 -0.22 8.26
N LEU A 104 -0.80 0.92 8.88
CA LEU A 104 0.46 1.62 8.71
C LEU A 104 1.07 1.89 10.09
N GLU A 105 2.35 1.58 10.23
CA GLU A 105 3.12 1.86 11.45
C GLU A 105 4.23 2.87 11.16
N ILE A 106 4.37 3.88 12.00
CA ILE A 106 5.46 4.85 11.91
C ILE A 106 6.73 4.22 12.48
N LEU A 107 7.77 4.18 11.67
CA LEU A 107 9.08 3.65 12.08
C LEU A 107 10.00 4.75 12.59
N GLU A 108 9.93 5.94 11.99
CA GLU A 108 10.76 7.08 12.36
C GLU A 108 10.12 8.37 11.84
N SER A 109 10.27 9.45 12.59
CA SER A 109 9.93 10.79 12.12
C SER A 109 11.04 11.75 12.52
N ARG A 110 11.53 12.55 11.57
CA ARG A 110 12.59 13.52 11.82
C ARG A 110 12.44 14.74 10.93
N ASN A 111 12.94 15.85 11.39
CA ASN A 111 13.07 17.07 10.58
C ASN A 111 14.33 17.01 9.73
N SER A 112 14.29 17.64 8.56
CA SER A 112 15.47 17.79 7.71
C SER A 112 16.52 18.64 8.43
N LYS A 113 17.77 18.19 8.34
CA LYS A 113 18.92 18.93 8.93
C LYS A 113 19.31 20.14 8.08
N SER A 114 19.00 20.11 6.79
CA SER A 114 19.45 21.13 5.83
C SER A 114 18.33 22.04 5.33
N LYS A 115 17.07 21.59 5.38
CA LYS A 115 15.91 22.33 4.82
C LYS A 115 14.85 22.58 5.89
N PRO A 116 14.72 23.82 6.38
CA PRO A 116 13.61 24.17 7.28
C PRO A 116 12.26 23.93 6.61
N GLY A 117 11.28 23.52 7.39
CA GLY A 117 9.92 23.24 6.88
C GLY A 117 9.74 21.88 6.23
N LEU A 118 10.78 21.05 6.20
CA LEU A 118 10.74 19.70 5.63
C LEU A 118 11.04 18.66 6.70
N GLY A 119 10.20 17.62 6.75
CA GLY A 119 10.45 16.45 7.57
C GLY A 119 10.36 15.17 6.75
N PHE A 120 10.82 14.08 7.34
CA PHE A 120 10.79 12.73 6.74
C PHE A 120 10.12 11.78 7.72
N VAL A 121 9.10 11.08 7.25
CA VAL A 121 8.38 10.09 8.03
C VAL A 121 8.55 8.74 7.35
N ARG A 122 9.27 7.84 7.99
CA ARG A 122 9.48 6.49 7.51
C ARG A 122 8.42 5.58 8.11
N TYR A 123 7.81 4.76 7.29
CA TYR A 123 6.69 3.91 7.70
C TYR A 123 6.79 2.52 7.09
N GLU A 124 6.05 1.58 7.70
CA GLU A 124 5.77 0.27 7.15
C GLU A 124 4.26 0.12 7.02
N ALA A 125 3.79 -0.24 5.84
CA ALA A 125 2.38 -0.49 5.60
C ALA A 125 2.15 -1.95 5.20
N LYS A 126 1.05 -2.51 5.65
CA LYS A 126 0.66 -3.90 5.37
C LYS A 126 -0.80 -3.98 4.98
N LEU A 127 -1.09 -4.90 4.07
CA LEU A 127 -2.45 -5.35 3.80
C LEU A 127 -2.58 -6.80 4.25
N PHE A 128 -3.66 -7.07 4.97
CA PHE A 128 -4.02 -8.41 5.45
C PHE A 128 -5.29 -8.87 4.76
N ASN A 129 -5.36 -10.14 4.33
CA ASN A 129 -6.60 -10.69 3.79
C ASN A 129 -7.55 -11.10 4.93
N GLN A 130 -8.71 -11.69 4.59
CA GLN A 130 -9.73 -12.13 5.54
C GLN A 130 -9.24 -13.25 6.49
N ASP A 131 -8.19 -13.96 6.10
CA ASP A 131 -7.56 -15.00 6.92
C ASP A 131 -6.39 -14.45 7.75
N ASN A 132 -6.26 -13.14 7.82
CA ASN A 132 -5.21 -12.43 8.54
C ASN A 132 -3.80 -12.76 8.04
N GLU A 133 -3.67 -13.08 6.76
CA GLU A 133 -2.38 -13.30 6.11
C GLU A 133 -1.92 -12.00 5.45
N ILE A 134 -0.62 -11.72 5.49
CA ILE A 134 -0.05 -10.53 4.84
C ILE A 134 0.01 -10.79 3.34
N VAL A 135 -0.68 -9.95 2.56
CA VAL A 135 -0.69 -10.02 1.09
C VAL A 135 0.12 -8.91 0.45
N PHE A 136 0.46 -7.88 1.19
CA PHE A 136 1.28 -6.77 0.72
C PHE A 136 2.00 -6.12 1.89
N LEU A 137 3.28 -5.83 1.70
CA LEU A 137 4.09 -5.10 2.68
C LEU A 137 4.99 -4.12 1.96
N THR A 138 5.04 -2.88 2.44
CA THR A 138 5.96 -1.89 1.93
C THR A 138 6.56 -1.06 3.05
N LYS A 139 7.83 -0.69 2.88
CA LYS A 139 8.51 0.33 3.69
C LYS A 139 8.90 1.47 2.79
N SER A 140 8.58 2.67 3.22
CA SER A 140 8.84 3.87 2.44
C SER A 140 9.00 5.07 3.35
N THR A 141 9.36 6.19 2.75
CA THR A 141 9.50 7.46 3.43
C THR A 141 8.62 8.50 2.75
N LEU A 142 7.88 9.26 3.54
CA LEU A 142 7.16 10.43 3.08
C LEU A 142 7.97 11.67 3.40
N MET A 143 8.02 12.58 2.42
CA MET A 143 8.46 13.95 2.63
C MET A 143 7.23 14.74 3.05
N ILE A 144 7.27 15.36 4.21
CA ILE A 144 6.12 16.01 4.81
C ILE A 144 6.52 17.37 5.38
N LYS A 145 5.60 18.32 5.36
CA LYS A 145 5.85 19.63 5.94
C LYS A 145 6.14 19.54 7.45
N SER A 146 7.09 20.33 7.89
CA SER A 146 7.41 20.53 9.30
C SER A 146 6.97 21.94 9.73
N ARG A 147 6.61 22.09 11.00
CA ARG A 147 6.29 23.41 11.57
C ARG A 147 7.54 24.23 11.90
N ILE A 148 8.67 23.59 11.83
CA ILE A 148 9.96 24.19 12.18
C ILE A 148 10.77 24.51 10.93
#